data_5e3144eaf6a0218112745da79ed9d204
#
_entry.id   5e3144eaf6a0218112745da79ed9d204
#
_cell.length_a   1.000
_cell.length_b   1.000
_cell.length_c   1.000
_cell.angle_alpha   90.00
_cell.angle_beta   90.00
_cell.angle_gamma   90.00
#
_symmetry.space_group_name_H-M   'P 1'
#
loop_
_entity.id
_entity.type
_entity.pdbx_description
1 polymer ?
#
loop_
_entity_poly.entity_id
_entity_poly.type
_entity_poly.pdbx_seq_one_letter_code
_entity_poly.pdbx_strand_id
1 'polypeptide(L)'
;MNKTDLIAKISEITTVSKKDVKAVIDSLPDVIKEAVANGDKVALTGFATFSKKHVDAKTGVIQLGDKKGQTWETPEKDEVSVKLSKSYKTI
;
A
#
# COMPACT_ATOMS: atom_id res chain seq x y z
N MET A 1 -1.70 17.45 -6.72
CA MET A 1 -1.82 17.53 -5.25
C MET A 1 -0.79 16.60 -4.62
N ASN A 2 0.06 17.15 -3.80
CA ASN A 2 1.04 16.37 -3.05
C ASN A 2 0.57 16.18 -1.60
N LYS A 3 1.40 15.55 -0.76
CA LYS A 3 1.07 15.32 0.64
C LYS A 3 0.76 16.62 1.41
N THR A 4 1.55 17.66 1.18
CA THR A 4 1.36 18.95 1.84
C THR A 4 0.01 19.57 1.46
N ASP A 5 -0.34 19.52 0.18
CA ASP A 5 -1.63 20.03 -0.31
C ASP A 5 -2.79 19.22 0.26
N LEU A 6 -2.64 17.89 0.35
CA LEU A 6 -3.65 17.02 0.92
C LEU A 6 -3.89 17.34 2.40
N ILE A 7 -2.82 17.51 3.16
CA ILE A 7 -2.91 17.88 4.59
C ILE A 7 -3.65 19.20 4.75
N ALA A 8 -3.32 20.20 3.94
CA ALA A 8 -3.97 21.50 3.99
C ALA A 8 -5.48 21.39 3.70
N LYS A 9 -5.84 20.59 2.70
CA LYS A 9 -7.24 20.40 2.32
C LYS A 9 -8.03 19.68 3.41
N ILE A 10 -7.46 18.65 3.99
CA ILE A 10 -8.10 17.91 5.10
C ILE A 10 -8.27 18.81 6.33
N SER A 11 -7.24 19.58 6.65
CA SER A 11 -7.31 20.55 7.76
C SER A 11 -8.45 21.55 7.56
N GLU A 12 -8.61 22.06 6.35
CA GLU A 12 -9.67 22.99 5.99
C GLU A 12 -11.06 22.37 6.18
N ILE A 13 -11.24 21.15 5.70
CA ILE A 13 -12.54 20.45 5.74
C ILE A 13 -12.92 20.03 7.16
N THR A 14 -11.95 19.55 7.94
CA THR A 14 -12.21 18.95 9.25
C THR A 14 -12.02 19.92 10.41
N THR A 15 -11.43 21.09 10.18
CA THR A 15 -11.01 22.05 11.20
C THR A 15 -9.95 21.51 12.16
N VAL A 16 -9.37 20.36 11.86
CA VAL A 16 -8.24 19.80 12.61
C VAL A 16 -6.95 20.50 12.15
N SER A 17 -6.03 20.77 13.07
CA SER A 17 -4.79 21.48 12.73
C SER A 17 -3.96 20.71 11.72
N LYS A 18 -3.20 21.41 10.89
CA LYS A 18 -2.30 20.77 9.91
C LYS A 18 -1.28 19.86 10.60
N LYS A 19 -0.81 20.24 11.78
CA LYS A 19 0.12 19.42 12.56
C LYS A 19 -0.50 18.07 12.93
N ASP A 20 -1.73 18.08 13.40
CA ASP A 20 -2.42 16.85 13.79
C ASP A 20 -2.79 16.00 12.58
N VAL A 21 -3.24 16.60 11.50
CA VAL A 21 -3.53 15.91 10.24
C VAL A 21 -2.25 15.23 9.70
N LYS A 22 -1.13 15.94 9.73
CA LYS A 22 0.16 15.40 9.32
C LYS A 22 0.56 14.20 10.14
N ALA A 23 0.41 14.28 11.46
CA ALA A 23 0.73 13.17 12.36
C ALA A 23 -0.09 11.93 12.03
N VAL A 24 -1.38 12.08 11.78
CA VAL A 24 -2.27 10.97 11.39
C VAL A 24 -1.84 10.36 10.04
N ILE A 25 -1.63 11.20 9.04
CA ILE A 25 -1.25 10.74 7.70
C ILE A 25 0.12 10.05 7.72
N ASP A 26 1.08 10.59 8.47
CA ASP A 26 2.42 10.00 8.56
C ASP A 26 2.43 8.65 9.27
N SER A 27 1.55 8.46 10.25
CA SER A 27 1.47 7.20 10.99
C SER A 27 0.65 6.12 10.29
N LEU A 28 -0.29 6.52 9.42
CA LEU A 28 -1.25 5.60 8.81
C LEU A 28 -0.59 4.45 8.04
N PRO A 29 0.39 4.69 7.14
CA PRO A 29 1.04 3.60 6.41
C PRO A 29 1.72 2.58 7.33
N ASP A 30 2.38 3.04 8.38
CA ASP A 30 3.11 2.17 9.30
C ASP A 30 2.15 1.32 10.13
N VAL A 31 1.07 1.89 10.62
CA VAL A 31 0.06 1.17 11.39
C VAL A 31 -0.63 0.12 10.54
N ILE A 32 -0.98 0.46 9.30
CA ILE A 32 -1.59 -0.49 8.37
C ILE A 32 -0.65 -1.64 8.06
N LYS A 33 0.62 -1.33 7.78
CA LYS A 33 1.62 -2.35 7.46
C LYS A 33 1.84 -3.31 8.62
N GLU A 34 1.92 -2.79 9.84
CA GLU A 34 2.08 -3.62 11.04
C GLU A 34 0.89 -4.56 11.25
N ALA A 35 -0.33 -4.05 11.15
CA ALA A 35 -1.54 -4.84 11.28
C ALA A 35 -1.60 -5.95 10.23
N VAL A 36 -1.33 -5.62 8.98
CA VAL A 36 -1.34 -6.57 7.87
C VAL A 36 -0.25 -7.63 8.05
N ALA A 37 0.93 -7.24 8.50
CA ALA A 37 2.03 -8.18 8.76
C ALA A 37 1.65 -9.20 9.84
N ASN A 38 0.84 -8.79 10.81
CA ASN A 38 0.32 -9.67 11.87
C ASN A 38 -0.88 -10.52 11.43
N GLY A 39 -1.29 -10.43 10.18
CA GLY A 39 -2.39 -11.21 9.62
C GLY A 39 -3.76 -10.56 9.70
N ASP A 40 -3.85 -9.32 10.18
CA ASP A 40 -5.11 -8.59 10.26
C ASP A 40 -5.44 -7.94 8.92
N LYS A 41 -6.74 -7.79 8.66
CA LYS A 41 -7.21 -6.96 7.56
C LYS A 41 -7.58 -5.59 8.13
N VAL A 42 -7.22 -4.54 7.40
CA VAL A 42 -7.60 -3.17 7.76
C VAL A 42 -8.67 -2.73 6.77
N ALA A 43 -9.92 -2.72 7.21
CA ALA A 43 -11.05 -2.33 6.38
C ALA A 43 -11.48 -0.90 6.70
N LEU A 44 -11.28 0.00 5.75
CA LEU A 44 -11.77 1.36 5.83
C LEU A 44 -13.07 1.42 5.03
N THR A 45 -14.19 1.23 5.73
CA THR A 45 -15.52 1.13 5.11
C THR A 45 -15.79 2.31 4.18
N GLY A 46 -16.19 2.00 2.95
CA GLY A 46 -16.46 3.02 1.94
C GLY A 46 -15.22 3.58 1.26
N PHE A 47 -14.03 3.06 1.56
CA PHE A 47 -12.78 3.51 0.96
C PHE A 47 -11.96 2.34 0.42
N ALA A 48 -11.25 1.61 1.29
CA ALA A 48 -10.33 0.56 0.86
C ALA A 48 -10.14 -0.48 1.95
N THR A 49 -9.74 -1.67 1.55
CA THR A 49 -9.35 -2.75 2.46
C THR A 49 -7.93 -3.16 2.17
N PHE A 50 -7.11 -3.21 3.22
CA PHE A 50 -5.71 -3.64 3.14
C PHE A 50 -5.59 -5.04 3.72
N SER A 51 -4.87 -5.91 3.03
CA SER A 51 -4.68 -7.30 3.46
C SER A 51 -3.32 -7.81 3.01
N LYS A 52 -2.91 -8.95 3.58
CA LYS A 52 -1.68 -9.61 3.20
C LYS A 52 -1.90 -10.41 1.92
N LYS A 53 -0.99 -10.22 0.96
CA LYS A 53 -0.95 -11.02 -0.26
C LYS A 53 0.35 -11.80 -0.30
N HIS A 54 0.24 -13.12 -0.44
CA HIS A 54 1.39 -13.96 -0.63
C HIS A 54 1.79 -13.97 -2.11
N VAL A 55 3.06 -13.73 -2.38
CA VAL A 55 3.63 -13.79 -3.72
C VAL A 55 4.59 -14.98 -3.77
N ASP A 56 4.25 -15.97 -4.58
CA ASP A 56 5.06 -17.18 -4.72
C ASP A 56 6.42 -16.87 -5.33
N ALA A 57 7.41 -17.68 -4.98
CA ALA A 57 8.72 -17.62 -5.61
C ALA A 57 8.57 -17.84 -7.12
N LYS A 58 9.34 -17.09 -7.89
CA LYS A 58 9.36 -17.21 -9.34
C LYS A 58 10.77 -17.49 -9.82
N THR A 59 10.86 -18.33 -10.85
CA THR A 59 12.11 -18.62 -11.51
C THR A 59 11.94 -18.48 -13.01
N GLY A 60 13.03 -18.22 -13.70
CA GLY A 60 12.99 -18.11 -15.13
C GLY A 60 14.39 -18.24 -15.73
N VAL A 61 14.44 -18.29 -17.05
CA VAL A 61 15.70 -18.37 -17.80
C VAL A 61 15.90 -17.06 -18.55
N ILE A 62 17.10 -16.49 -18.43
CA ILE A 62 17.44 -15.27 -19.15
C ILE A 62 17.59 -15.62 -20.64
N GLN A 63 16.79 -14.97 -21.48
CA GLN A 63 16.69 -15.26 -22.91
C GLN A 63 17.55 -14.35 -23.77
N LEU A 64 18.02 -13.24 -23.24
CA LEU A 64 18.70 -12.18 -23.98
C LEU A 64 20.01 -11.77 -23.32
N GLY A 65 20.95 -11.29 -24.14
CA GLY A 65 22.20 -10.72 -23.68
C GLY A 65 23.25 -11.77 -23.34
N ASP A 66 24.33 -11.33 -22.70
CA ASP A 66 25.48 -12.18 -22.35
C ASP A 66 25.14 -13.21 -21.29
N LYS A 67 24.00 -13.03 -20.63
CA LYS A 67 23.54 -13.95 -19.57
C LYS A 67 22.53 -14.97 -20.05
N LYS A 68 22.37 -15.10 -21.35
CA LYS A 68 21.46 -16.08 -21.95
C LYS A 68 21.78 -17.48 -21.43
N GLY A 69 20.75 -18.19 -21.00
CA GLY A 69 20.87 -19.53 -20.43
C GLY A 69 21.06 -19.57 -18.91
N GLN A 70 21.32 -18.44 -18.28
CA GLN A 70 21.37 -18.36 -16.82
C GLN A 70 19.95 -18.26 -16.25
N THR A 71 19.77 -18.75 -15.03
CA THR A 71 18.48 -18.68 -14.34
C THR A 71 18.45 -17.48 -13.42
N TRP A 72 17.24 -16.94 -13.23
CA TRP A 72 16.98 -15.92 -12.22
C TRP A 72 15.92 -16.43 -11.24
N GLU A 73 15.99 -15.94 -10.02
CA GLU A 73 15.05 -16.31 -8.97
C GLU A 73 14.52 -15.07 -8.28
N THR A 74 13.23 -15.06 -8.02
CA THR A 74 12.60 -14.09 -7.12
C THR A 74 12.08 -14.88 -5.93
N PRO A 75 12.54 -14.61 -4.70
CA PRO A 75 12.07 -15.35 -3.53
C PRO A 75 10.59 -15.07 -3.27
N GLU A 76 9.92 -16.01 -2.62
CA GLU A 76 8.57 -15.76 -2.16
C GLU A 76 8.56 -14.66 -1.10
N LYS A 77 7.49 -13.90 -1.05
CA LYS A 77 7.34 -12.79 -0.13
C LYS A 77 5.88 -12.50 0.15
N ASP A 78 5.63 -11.79 1.24
CA ASP A 78 4.32 -11.26 1.53
C ASP A 78 4.30 -9.76 1.25
N GLU A 79 3.21 -9.29 0.70
CA GLU A 79 3.02 -7.89 0.36
C GLU A 79 1.72 -7.36 0.94
N VAL A 80 1.69 -6.06 1.17
CA VAL A 80 0.43 -5.38 1.48
C VAL A 80 -0.33 -5.22 0.17
N SER A 81 -1.57 -5.71 0.14
CA SER A 81 -2.48 -5.56 -0.99
C SER A 81 -3.61 -4.65 -0.59
N VAL A 82 -4.04 -3.79 -1.50
CA VAL A 82 -5.15 -2.87 -1.29
C VAL A 82 -6.23 -3.12 -2.33
N LYS A 83 -7.49 -3.15 -1.86
CA LYS A 83 -8.66 -3.24 -2.72
C LYS A 83 -9.56 -2.06 -2.42
N LEU A 84 -9.82 -1.23 -3.42
CA LEU A 84 -10.72 -0.10 -3.26
C LEU A 84 -12.16 -0.56 -3.13
N SER A 85 -12.92 0.14 -2.28
CA SER A 85 -14.36 -0.08 -2.19
C SER A 85 -15.00 0.24 -3.54
N LYS A 86 -15.96 -0.60 -3.94
CA LYS A 86 -16.67 -0.41 -5.20
C LYS A 86 -17.38 0.95 -5.28
N SER A 87 -17.95 1.40 -4.17
CA SER A 87 -18.60 2.70 -4.08
C SER A 87 -17.60 3.87 -4.14
N TYR A 88 -16.40 3.70 -3.63
CA TYR A 88 -15.36 4.71 -3.69
C TYR A 88 -14.71 4.77 -5.08
N LYS A 89 -14.57 3.62 -5.72
CA LYS A 89 -13.87 3.49 -7.00
C LYS A 89 -14.59 4.21 -8.15
N THR A 90 -15.89 4.33 -8.09
CA THR A 90 -16.71 4.97 -9.14
C THR A 90 -16.84 6.46 -8.88
N ILE A 91 -16.35 7.28 -9.80
CA ILE A 91 -16.43 8.75 -9.71
C ILE A 91 -17.46 9.32 -10.66
#